data_378220b536702f7adceacf0f011bd76d
#
_entry.id   378220b536702f7adceacf0f011bd76d
#
_cell.length_a   1.000
_cell.length_b   1.000
_cell.length_c   1.000
_cell.angle_alpha   90.00
_cell.angle_beta   90.00
_cell.angle_gamma   90.00
#
_symmetry.space_group_name_H-M   'P 1'
#
loop_
_entity.id
_entity.type
_entity.pdbx_description
1 polymer ?
#
loop_
_entity_poly.entity_id
_entity_poly.type
_entity_poly.pdbx_seq_one_letter_code
_entity_poly.pdbx_strand_id
1 'polypeptide(L)'
;MLRRTAEGGCPHMVAVKFILKQPCSHQVLLQPKNGFAMKSTLRVLPRNFYDRDPRLVGPDLLGKILVRRDGRKLLTGRIVEVEAYLGAEDPAAHASIGKTARNAVLFGPPGYAYVYFIYGNHYCLNVSCLPDGLPGGILFRAVEPIQGMDAMFKLRGINKSSDLRRLTRGPGRLAAAFGINRERDNRKDLTSSRSDLYIADDGAPPPEVLITKRIGIKKAADMPLRYIVPGNRFVSG
;
A
#
# COMPACT_ATOMS: atom_id res chain seq x y z
N MET A 1 -9.28 -6.91 -75.39
CA MET A 1 -8.43 -8.08 -75.82
C MET A 1 -7.80 -8.72 -74.59
N LEU A 2 -8.20 -9.94 -74.29
CA LEU A 2 -7.48 -11.07 -73.64
C LEU A 2 -6.82 -10.80 -72.25
N ARG A 3 -7.40 -11.35 -71.14
CA ARG A 3 -7.19 -12.70 -70.55
C ARG A 3 -5.72 -12.91 -70.10
N ARG A 4 -5.41 -13.26 -68.83
CA ARG A 4 -5.69 -14.46 -68.02
C ARG A 4 -5.09 -14.30 -66.64
N THR A 5 -5.80 -14.61 -65.63
CA THR A 5 -5.66 -15.61 -64.53
C THR A 5 -4.34 -16.33 -64.39
N ALA A 6 -3.78 -16.35 -63.20
CA ALA A 6 -3.19 -17.55 -62.63
C ALA A 6 -3.09 -17.46 -61.10
N GLU A 7 -3.65 -18.47 -60.49
CA GLU A 7 -3.58 -18.89 -59.09
C GLU A 7 -2.18 -19.42 -58.78
N GLY A 8 -1.85 -19.46 -57.48
CA GLY A 8 -0.68 -20.23 -57.01
C GLY A 8 -0.33 -19.86 -55.59
N GLY A 9 -0.90 -20.50 -54.59
CA GLY A 9 -0.27 -21.59 -53.96
C GLY A 9 0.48 -21.16 -52.70
N CYS A 10 -0.15 -21.31 -51.52
CA CYS A 10 0.46 -21.22 -50.20
C CYS A 10 1.42 -22.39 -49.93
N PRO A 11 2.65 -22.23 -49.48
CA PRO A 11 3.44 -23.35 -49.00
C PRO A 11 3.16 -23.67 -47.54
N HIS A 12 2.84 -24.91 -47.29
CA HIS A 12 2.68 -25.55 -45.98
C HIS A 12 3.94 -25.39 -45.11
N MET A 13 3.79 -24.81 -43.93
CA MET A 13 4.77 -24.94 -42.87
C MET A 13 4.59 -26.30 -42.18
N VAL A 14 5.57 -27.17 -42.37
CA VAL A 14 5.69 -28.43 -41.65
C VAL A 14 6.18 -28.17 -40.24
N ALA A 15 5.34 -28.44 -39.27
CA ALA A 15 5.72 -28.38 -37.85
C ALA A 15 6.50 -29.64 -37.47
N VAL A 16 7.81 -29.51 -37.24
CA VAL A 16 8.65 -30.58 -36.69
C VAL A 16 8.49 -30.59 -35.17
N LYS A 17 7.78 -31.59 -34.66
CA LYS A 17 7.71 -31.89 -33.21
C LYS A 17 9.02 -32.55 -32.78
N PHE A 18 9.85 -31.81 -32.04
CA PHE A 18 10.94 -32.42 -31.26
C PHE A 18 10.38 -32.95 -29.94
N ILE A 19 10.31 -34.28 -29.85
CA ILE A 19 10.04 -34.99 -28.57
C ILE A 19 11.37 -35.12 -27.84
N LEU A 20 11.62 -34.27 -26.86
CA LEU A 20 12.71 -34.48 -25.90
C LEU A 20 12.20 -35.41 -24.80
N LYS A 21 12.73 -36.64 -24.78
CA LYS A 21 12.60 -37.57 -23.64
C LYS A 21 13.34 -36.98 -22.43
N GLN A 22 12.62 -36.69 -21.36
CA GLN A 22 13.22 -36.41 -20.06
C GLN A 22 13.58 -37.72 -19.36
N PRO A 23 14.77 -37.82 -18.75
CA PRO A 23 15.06 -38.93 -17.85
C PRO A 23 14.41 -38.68 -16.49
N CYS A 24 13.68 -39.69 -16.01
CA CYS A 24 13.23 -39.78 -14.63
C CYS A 24 14.44 -39.78 -13.66
N SER A 25 14.67 -38.68 -12.96
CA SER A 25 15.50 -38.67 -11.77
C SER A 25 14.62 -38.31 -10.57
N HIS A 26 14.45 -39.29 -9.69
CA HIS A 26 13.87 -39.10 -8.35
C HIS A 26 14.76 -38.13 -7.58
N GLN A 27 14.41 -36.85 -7.56
CA GLN A 27 14.96 -35.92 -6.59
C GLN A 27 14.10 -35.96 -5.34
N VAL A 28 14.64 -36.62 -4.30
CA VAL A 28 14.19 -36.52 -2.92
C VAL A 28 14.36 -35.05 -2.51
N LEU A 29 13.24 -34.34 -2.35
CA LEU A 29 13.22 -33.01 -1.77
C LEU A 29 13.63 -33.09 -0.31
N LEU A 30 14.92 -32.94 -0.05
CA LEU A 30 15.44 -32.61 1.28
C LEU A 30 14.97 -31.18 1.61
N GLN A 31 13.99 -31.08 2.49
CA GLN A 31 13.64 -29.80 3.10
C GLN A 31 14.86 -29.27 3.86
N PRO A 32 15.32 -28.04 3.62
CA PRO A 32 16.39 -27.48 4.43
C PRO A 32 15.83 -27.18 5.82
N LYS A 33 16.16 -28.03 6.79
CA LYS A 33 16.12 -27.69 8.21
C LYS A 33 17.30 -26.78 8.47
N ASN A 34 17.10 -25.46 8.35
CA ASN A 34 17.82 -24.42 9.07
C ASN A 34 17.28 -23.07 8.57
N GLY A 35 16.46 -22.46 9.40
CA GLY A 35 15.92 -21.11 9.19
C GLY A 35 17.04 -20.05 9.28
N PHE A 36 17.71 -19.79 8.18
CA PHE A 36 18.33 -18.51 7.95
C PHE A 36 17.21 -17.57 7.51
N ALA A 37 16.48 -17.01 8.47
CA ALA A 37 15.70 -15.81 8.23
C ALA A 37 16.72 -14.72 7.85
N MET A 38 16.89 -14.47 6.55
CA MET A 38 17.49 -13.20 6.10
C MET A 38 16.70 -12.10 6.81
N LYS A 39 17.35 -11.44 7.79
CA LYS A 39 16.87 -10.20 8.36
C LYS A 39 16.85 -9.21 7.20
N SER A 40 15.72 -9.11 6.49
CA SER A 40 15.53 -8.07 5.50
C SER A 40 15.69 -6.75 6.22
N THR A 41 16.71 -6.00 5.84
CA THR A 41 16.98 -4.69 6.43
C THR A 41 15.92 -3.74 5.92
N LEU A 42 15.01 -3.31 6.80
CA LEU A 42 13.99 -2.32 6.45
C LEU A 42 14.67 -1.02 6.03
N ARG A 43 14.51 -0.62 4.78
CA ARG A 43 15.00 0.65 4.22
C ARG A 43 13.87 1.66 4.20
N VAL A 44 14.03 2.76 4.94
CA VAL A 44 13.02 3.85 4.95
C VAL A 44 12.86 4.39 3.53
N LEU A 45 11.60 4.59 3.10
CA LEU A 45 11.31 5.17 1.79
C LEU A 45 11.78 6.64 1.75
N PRO A 46 12.55 7.03 0.74
CA PRO A 46 13.06 8.40 0.62
C PRO A 46 11.96 9.38 0.21
N ARG A 47 12.19 10.69 0.41
CA ARG A 47 11.22 11.73 0.11
C ARG A 47 10.77 11.76 -1.36
N ASN A 48 11.70 11.54 -2.30
CA ASN A 48 11.39 11.49 -3.73
C ASN A 48 10.44 10.34 -4.13
N PHE A 49 10.27 9.33 -3.28
CA PHE A 49 9.23 8.31 -3.47
C PHE A 49 7.83 8.94 -3.43
N TYR A 50 7.61 9.93 -2.59
CA TYR A 50 6.33 10.62 -2.38
C TYR A 50 6.17 11.87 -3.24
N ASP A 51 7.28 12.42 -3.79
CA ASP A 51 7.29 13.59 -4.68
C ASP A 51 6.83 13.23 -6.10
N ARG A 52 5.63 12.63 -6.16
CA ARG A 52 5.01 12.11 -7.39
C ARG A 52 3.50 12.18 -7.27
N ASP A 53 2.83 12.01 -8.40
CA ASP A 53 1.37 11.89 -8.46
C ASP A 53 0.85 10.78 -7.52
N PRO A 54 -0.19 11.04 -6.70
CA PRO A 54 -0.78 10.03 -5.82
C PRO A 54 -1.23 8.75 -6.55
N ARG A 55 -1.57 8.85 -7.85
CA ARG A 55 -1.94 7.68 -8.68
C ARG A 55 -0.76 6.74 -8.95
N LEU A 56 0.46 7.23 -8.84
CA LEU A 56 1.69 6.44 -8.95
C LEU A 56 2.17 5.98 -7.57
N VAL A 57 2.09 6.86 -6.56
CA VAL A 57 2.51 6.53 -5.19
C VAL A 57 1.62 5.46 -4.56
N GLY A 58 0.31 5.52 -4.79
CA GLY A 58 -0.65 4.60 -4.19
C GLY A 58 -0.35 3.12 -4.46
N PRO A 59 -0.30 2.67 -5.73
CA PRO A 59 0.05 1.28 -6.04
C PRO A 59 1.44 0.88 -5.56
N ASP A 60 2.44 1.78 -5.63
CA ASP A 60 3.82 1.50 -5.19
C ASP A 60 3.96 1.37 -3.66
N LEU A 61 3.00 1.89 -2.88
CA LEU A 61 2.94 1.70 -1.43
C LEU A 61 2.44 0.32 -1.02
N LEU A 62 1.71 -0.39 -1.89
CA LEU A 62 1.27 -1.74 -1.57
C LEU A 62 2.49 -2.67 -1.43
N GLY A 63 2.45 -3.52 -0.41
CA GLY A 63 3.58 -4.38 -0.06
C GLY A 63 4.66 -3.72 0.80
N LYS A 64 4.71 -2.39 0.92
CA LYS A 64 5.64 -1.70 1.83
C LYS A 64 5.20 -1.86 3.29
N ILE A 65 6.09 -1.57 4.21
CA ILE A 65 5.91 -1.82 5.64
C ILE A 65 5.66 -0.51 6.38
N LEU A 66 4.50 -0.39 7.02
CA LEU A 66 4.25 0.63 8.03
C LEU A 66 4.94 0.22 9.31
N VAL A 67 5.77 1.10 9.86
CA VAL A 67 6.58 0.86 11.06
C VAL A 67 6.26 1.89 12.13
N ARG A 68 5.98 1.42 13.35
CA ARG A 68 5.88 2.24 14.56
C ARG A 68 6.85 1.72 15.61
N ARG A 69 7.71 2.59 16.12
CA ARG A 69 8.51 2.35 17.32
C ARG A 69 7.79 2.97 18.51
N ASP A 70 7.47 2.17 19.52
CA ASP A 70 6.81 2.63 20.73
C ASP A 70 7.62 2.17 21.97
N GLY A 71 8.56 2.98 22.37
CA GLY A 71 9.60 2.60 23.32
C GLY A 71 10.44 1.43 22.79
N ARG A 72 10.43 0.31 23.54
CA ARG A 72 11.10 -0.94 23.12
C ARG A 72 10.26 -1.81 22.18
N LYS A 73 9.01 -1.42 21.91
CA LYS A 73 8.11 -2.21 21.05
C LYS A 73 8.25 -1.76 19.61
N LEU A 74 8.23 -2.73 18.72
CA LEU A 74 8.18 -2.52 17.28
C LEU A 74 6.86 -3.08 16.75
N LEU A 75 6.05 -2.23 16.16
CA LEU A 75 4.82 -2.61 15.48
C LEU A 75 5.05 -2.46 13.98
N THR A 76 4.82 -3.53 13.24
CA THR A 76 4.96 -3.51 11.78
C THR A 76 3.76 -4.16 11.11
N GLY A 77 3.41 -3.65 9.93
CA GLY A 77 2.35 -4.23 9.10
C GLY A 77 2.59 -3.93 7.63
N ARG A 78 2.32 -4.91 6.77
CA ARG A 78 2.39 -4.77 5.32
C ARG A 78 1.18 -4.01 4.82
N ILE A 79 1.40 -2.96 4.05
CA ILE A 79 0.34 -2.15 3.46
C ILE A 79 -0.35 -2.97 2.37
N VAL A 80 -1.68 -3.16 2.49
CA VAL A 80 -2.48 -3.98 1.58
C VAL A 80 -3.65 -3.23 0.96
N GLU A 81 -3.92 -2.00 1.45
CA GLU A 81 -4.99 -1.16 0.93
C GLU A 81 -4.69 0.32 1.19
N VAL A 82 -4.82 1.12 0.13
CA VAL A 82 -4.69 2.58 0.18
C VAL A 82 -5.69 3.25 -0.75
N GLU A 83 -5.94 4.56 -0.52
CA GLU A 83 -6.70 5.40 -1.44
C GLU A 83 -5.90 6.66 -1.79
N ALA A 84 -5.87 7.01 -3.08
CA ALA A 84 -5.30 8.26 -3.56
C ALA A 84 -6.32 9.39 -3.52
N TYR A 85 -5.84 10.59 -3.15
CA TYR A 85 -6.57 11.86 -3.16
C TYR A 85 -5.74 12.89 -3.91
N LEU A 86 -6.27 13.41 -5.03
CA LEU A 86 -5.51 14.16 -6.03
C LEU A 86 -5.38 15.68 -5.72
N GLY A 87 -5.82 16.09 -4.54
CA GLY A 87 -5.70 17.50 -4.15
C GLY A 87 -6.85 18.39 -4.58
N ALA A 88 -6.55 19.54 -5.19
CA ALA A 88 -7.57 20.56 -5.48
C ALA A 88 -8.63 20.09 -6.49
N GLU A 89 -8.24 19.27 -7.46
CA GLU A 89 -9.10 18.78 -8.52
C GLU A 89 -10.00 17.59 -8.11
N ASP A 90 -9.75 17.03 -6.92
CA ASP A 90 -10.51 15.89 -6.39
C ASP A 90 -11.58 16.37 -5.40
N PRO A 91 -12.87 16.39 -5.78
CA PRO A 91 -13.94 16.86 -4.88
C PRO A 91 -14.07 16.09 -3.56
N ALA A 92 -13.48 14.89 -3.46
CA ALA A 92 -13.45 14.09 -2.25
C ALA A 92 -12.21 14.39 -1.36
N ALA A 93 -11.22 15.08 -1.89
CA ALA A 93 -10.01 15.42 -1.13
C ALA A 93 -10.27 16.55 -0.14
N HIS A 94 -9.66 16.50 1.05
CA HIS A 94 -9.71 17.60 2.01
C HIS A 94 -9.09 18.90 1.47
N ALA A 95 -8.24 18.80 0.47
CA ALA A 95 -7.57 19.93 -0.17
C ALA A 95 -8.42 20.64 -1.23
N SER A 96 -9.55 20.05 -1.66
CA SER A 96 -10.44 20.64 -2.69
C SER A 96 -11.06 21.99 -2.29
N ILE A 97 -11.12 22.28 -0.98
CA ILE A 97 -11.61 23.55 -0.44
C ILE A 97 -10.50 24.59 -0.25
N GLY A 98 -9.30 24.33 -0.75
CA GLY A 98 -8.11 25.16 -0.51
C GLY A 98 -7.38 24.81 0.80
N LYS A 99 -6.28 25.55 1.05
CA LYS A 99 -5.42 25.36 2.24
C LYS A 99 -6.09 25.91 3.48
N THR A 100 -6.14 25.09 4.52
CA THR A 100 -6.65 25.43 5.85
C THR A 100 -5.65 24.99 6.92
N ALA A 101 -5.77 25.46 8.16
CA ALA A 101 -4.93 25.01 9.28
C ALA A 101 -5.04 23.48 9.49
N ARG A 102 -6.17 22.86 9.15
CA ARG A 102 -6.41 21.43 9.28
C ARG A 102 -5.62 20.61 8.26
N ASN A 103 -5.63 21.03 7.00
CA ASN A 103 -5.07 20.27 5.87
C ASN A 103 -3.72 20.81 5.36
N ALA A 104 -3.15 21.82 6.04
CA ALA A 104 -1.92 22.48 5.60
C ALA A 104 -0.75 21.52 5.32
N VAL A 105 -0.71 20.35 5.97
CA VAL A 105 0.31 19.31 5.76
C VAL A 105 0.29 18.81 4.31
N LEU A 106 -0.90 18.69 3.70
CA LEU A 106 -1.03 18.21 2.32
C LEU A 106 -0.46 19.19 1.29
N PHE A 107 -0.29 20.46 1.66
CA PHE A 107 0.29 21.52 0.83
C PHE A 107 1.77 21.78 1.15
N GLY A 108 2.37 21.00 2.04
CA GLY A 108 3.76 21.06 2.40
C GLY A 108 4.60 20.01 1.66
N PRO A 109 5.86 19.85 2.06
CA PRO A 109 6.75 18.87 1.44
C PRO A 109 6.16 17.46 1.45
N PRO A 110 6.45 16.61 0.43
CA PRO A 110 5.95 15.25 0.38
C PRO A 110 6.57 14.36 1.46
N GLY A 111 5.86 13.30 1.83
CA GLY A 111 6.34 12.30 2.80
C GLY A 111 6.03 12.64 4.26
N TYR A 112 5.20 13.64 4.52
CA TYR A 112 4.73 13.96 5.88
C TYR A 112 3.40 13.31 6.21
N ALA A 113 3.24 12.88 7.46
CA ALA A 113 1.99 12.34 7.96
C ALA A 113 0.92 13.43 8.11
N TYR A 114 -0.21 13.24 7.45
CA TYR A 114 -1.43 13.99 7.69
C TYR A 114 -2.40 13.13 8.48
N VAL A 115 -2.61 13.49 9.73
CA VAL A 115 -3.51 12.76 10.65
C VAL A 115 -4.71 13.62 10.98
N TYR A 116 -5.91 13.11 10.74
CA TYR A 116 -7.16 13.81 11.07
C TYR A 116 -8.14 12.92 11.85
N PHE A 117 -9.01 13.59 12.61
CA PHE A 117 -10.04 12.94 13.42
C PHE A 117 -11.35 12.85 12.64
N ILE A 118 -12.02 11.70 12.68
CA ILE A 118 -13.26 11.42 11.95
C ILE A 118 -14.24 10.63 12.82
N TYR A 119 -15.52 10.81 12.57
CA TYR A 119 -16.64 10.12 13.25
C TYR A 119 -16.64 10.23 14.77
N GLY A 120 -15.97 11.23 15.36
CA GLY A 120 -15.95 11.46 16.80
C GLY A 120 -15.13 10.45 17.63
N ASN A 121 -14.51 9.44 17.01
CA ASN A 121 -13.82 8.38 17.74
C ASN A 121 -12.60 7.75 17.03
N HIS A 122 -12.27 8.18 15.81
CA HIS A 122 -11.20 7.57 15.02
C HIS A 122 -10.24 8.60 14.42
N TYR A 123 -8.99 8.21 14.29
CA TYR A 123 -8.00 8.91 13.47
C TYR A 123 -7.77 8.18 12.16
N CYS A 124 -7.38 8.94 11.13
CA CYS A 124 -6.95 8.40 9.84
C CYS A 124 -5.54 8.90 9.54
N LEU A 125 -4.65 8.01 9.10
CA LEU A 125 -3.31 8.32 8.66
C LEU A 125 -3.28 8.49 7.15
N ASN A 126 -2.68 9.59 6.71
CA ASN A 126 -2.32 9.82 5.31
C ASN A 126 -0.85 10.21 5.22
N VAL A 127 -0.28 10.13 4.01
CA VAL A 127 1.02 10.72 3.68
C VAL A 127 0.84 11.74 2.57
N SER A 128 1.48 12.92 2.69
CA SER A 128 1.50 13.95 1.66
C SER A 128 2.29 13.49 0.43
N CYS A 129 1.81 13.86 -0.75
CA CYS A 129 2.43 13.59 -2.05
C CYS A 129 2.50 14.90 -2.85
N LEU A 130 3.19 14.86 -3.99
CA LEU A 130 3.43 15.99 -4.89
C LEU A 130 4.48 16.98 -4.33
N PRO A 131 5.08 17.83 -5.18
CA PRO A 131 5.99 18.87 -4.77
C PRO A 131 5.38 19.83 -3.75
N ASP A 132 6.24 20.45 -2.94
CA ASP A 132 5.83 21.47 -1.96
C ASP A 132 4.96 22.55 -2.61
N GLY A 133 3.87 22.90 -1.97
CA GLY A 133 2.86 23.82 -2.48
C GLY A 133 1.69 23.15 -3.23
N LEU A 134 1.87 21.93 -3.76
CA LEU A 134 0.84 21.19 -4.47
C LEU A 134 0.19 20.14 -3.55
N PRO A 135 -1.14 20.18 -3.36
CA PRO A 135 -1.79 19.27 -2.43
C PRO A 135 -2.05 17.91 -3.07
N GLY A 136 -1.70 16.86 -2.36
CA GLY A 136 -2.02 15.48 -2.72
C GLY A 136 -1.71 14.55 -1.57
N GLY A 137 -2.28 13.36 -1.55
CA GLY A 137 -1.99 12.42 -0.48
C GLY A 137 -2.57 11.03 -0.66
N ILE A 138 -2.06 10.11 0.14
CA ILE A 138 -2.52 8.73 0.19
C ILE A 138 -3.06 8.42 1.59
N LEU A 139 -4.28 7.95 1.66
CA LEU A 139 -4.89 7.40 2.87
C LEU A 139 -4.51 5.93 3.03
N PHE A 140 -3.94 5.56 4.18
CA PHE A 140 -3.72 4.17 4.55
C PHE A 140 -5.01 3.56 5.11
N ARG A 141 -5.52 2.51 4.46
CA ARG A 141 -6.79 1.90 4.84
C ARG A 141 -6.63 0.61 5.61
N ALA A 142 -5.70 -0.24 5.20
CA ALA A 142 -5.46 -1.51 5.89
C ALA A 142 -4.01 -1.96 5.76
N VAL A 143 -3.55 -2.67 6.79
CA VAL A 143 -2.27 -3.38 6.78
C VAL A 143 -2.47 -4.81 7.30
N GLU A 144 -1.67 -5.74 6.79
CA GLU A 144 -1.50 -7.06 7.35
C GLU A 144 -0.49 -7.00 8.49
N PRO A 145 -0.85 -7.26 9.76
CA PRO A 145 0.08 -7.20 10.89
C PRO A 145 1.20 -8.22 10.75
N ILE A 146 2.45 -7.79 10.98
CA ILE A 146 3.64 -8.65 10.92
C ILE A 146 4.23 -8.84 12.33
N GLN A 147 4.39 -7.74 13.08
CA GLN A 147 5.00 -7.77 14.40
C GLN A 147 4.28 -6.83 15.37
N GLY A 148 4.28 -7.18 16.65
CA GLY A 148 3.73 -6.35 17.71
C GLY A 148 2.22 -6.51 17.92
N MET A 149 1.59 -7.62 17.48
CA MET A 149 0.14 -7.85 17.59
C MET A 149 -0.39 -7.69 19.00
N ASP A 150 0.32 -8.16 20.02
CA ASP A 150 -0.10 -8.01 21.43
C ASP A 150 -0.22 -6.53 21.84
N ALA A 151 0.71 -5.71 21.40
CA ALA A 151 0.63 -4.28 21.62
C ALA A 151 -0.52 -3.64 20.84
N MET A 152 -0.76 -4.10 19.60
CA MET A 152 -1.88 -3.63 18.78
C MET A 152 -3.23 -3.97 19.42
N PHE A 153 -3.41 -5.18 19.98
CA PHE A 153 -4.63 -5.54 20.74
C PHE A 153 -4.85 -4.60 21.93
N LYS A 154 -3.78 -4.31 22.69
CA LYS A 154 -3.83 -3.39 23.83
C LYS A 154 -4.21 -1.97 23.40
N LEU A 155 -3.58 -1.45 22.34
CA LEU A 155 -3.87 -0.11 21.79
C LEU A 155 -5.29 0.00 21.23
N ARG A 156 -5.83 -1.10 20.70
CA ARG A 156 -7.20 -1.20 20.21
C ARG A 156 -8.23 -1.33 21.36
N GLY A 157 -7.79 -1.62 22.59
CA GLY A 157 -8.70 -1.89 23.70
C GLY A 157 -9.60 -3.13 23.51
N ILE A 158 -9.11 -4.14 22.78
CA ILE A 158 -9.85 -5.37 22.48
C ILE A 158 -9.09 -6.61 22.98
N ASN A 159 -9.85 -7.65 23.34
CA ASN A 159 -9.25 -8.92 23.73
C ASN A 159 -8.50 -9.58 22.58
N LYS A 160 -7.43 -10.32 22.91
CA LYS A 160 -6.70 -11.14 21.94
C LYS A 160 -7.66 -12.08 21.23
N SER A 161 -7.48 -12.20 19.91
CA SER A 161 -8.29 -13.03 19.05
C SER A 161 -7.43 -13.68 17.98
N SER A 162 -7.79 -14.85 17.51
CA SER A 162 -7.19 -15.48 16.33
C SER A 162 -7.53 -14.72 15.03
N ASP A 163 -8.61 -13.93 15.02
CA ASP A 163 -8.96 -13.08 13.88
C ASP A 163 -8.23 -11.75 13.94
N LEU A 164 -7.02 -11.73 13.39
CA LEU A 164 -6.16 -10.54 13.31
C LEU A 164 -6.76 -9.42 12.45
N ARG A 165 -7.77 -9.71 11.60
CA ARG A 165 -8.45 -8.66 10.79
C ARG A 165 -9.07 -7.58 11.67
N ARG A 166 -9.46 -7.93 12.89
CA ARG A 166 -10.01 -6.99 13.88
C ARG A 166 -9.02 -5.89 14.26
N LEU A 167 -7.70 -6.10 14.09
CA LEU A 167 -6.67 -5.12 14.42
C LEU A 167 -6.63 -3.96 13.42
N THR A 168 -6.55 -4.24 12.13
CA THR A 168 -6.03 -3.29 11.14
C THR A 168 -6.86 -3.19 9.86
N ARG A 169 -7.97 -3.91 9.74
CA ARG A 169 -8.88 -3.87 8.60
C ARG A 169 -9.76 -2.62 8.68
N GLY A 170 -9.34 -1.56 8.02
CA GLY A 170 -9.98 -0.25 7.96
C GLY A 170 -9.15 0.87 8.61
N PRO A 171 -9.25 2.14 8.10
CA PRO A 171 -8.34 3.23 8.44
C PRO A 171 -8.34 3.59 9.93
N GLY A 172 -9.50 3.64 10.56
CA GLY A 172 -9.60 3.92 12.00
C GLY A 172 -9.02 2.80 12.87
N ARG A 173 -9.23 1.54 12.48
CA ARG A 173 -8.66 0.38 13.18
C ARG A 173 -7.15 0.36 13.05
N LEU A 174 -6.63 0.61 11.84
CA LEU A 174 -5.21 0.72 11.56
C LEU A 174 -4.58 1.81 12.44
N ALA A 175 -5.13 3.02 12.44
CA ALA A 175 -4.60 4.12 13.23
C ALA A 175 -4.57 3.77 14.73
N ALA A 176 -5.65 3.23 15.27
CA ALA A 176 -5.72 2.82 16.68
C ALA A 176 -4.72 1.69 17.00
N ALA A 177 -4.56 0.68 16.12
CA ALA A 177 -3.62 -0.42 16.32
C ALA A 177 -2.17 0.04 16.39
N PHE A 178 -1.82 1.10 15.66
CA PHE A 178 -0.48 1.70 15.66
C PHE A 178 -0.33 2.87 16.64
N GLY A 179 -1.34 3.14 17.48
CA GLY A 179 -1.33 4.25 18.43
C GLY A 179 -1.20 5.61 17.77
N ILE A 180 -1.73 5.74 16.56
CA ILE A 180 -1.65 6.97 15.75
C ILE A 180 -2.75 7.93 16.17
N ASN A 181 -2.36 9.15 16.50
CA ASN A 181 -3.27 10.25 16.79
C ASN A 181 -2.73 11.57 16.22
N ARG A 182 -3.57 12.59 16.20
CA ARG A 182 -3.22 13.89 15.59
C ARG A 182 -2.14 14.63 16.37
N GLU A 183 -2.19 14.61 17.68
CA GLU A 183 -1.27 15.33 18.55
C GLU A 183 0.16 14.83 18.40
N ARG A 184 0.33 13.50 18.41
CA ARG A 184 1.62 12.84 18.32
C ARG A 184 2.20 12.82 16.89
N ASP A 185 1.35 12.61 15.87
CA ASP A 185 1.81 12.13 14.58
C ASP A 185 1.52 13.05 13.40
N ASN A 186 0.62 14.02 13.53
CA ASN A 186 0.39 14.98 12.45
C ASN A 186 1.65 15.81 12.19
N ARG A 187 2.04 15.97 10.92
CA ARG A 187 3.28 16.62 10.48
C ARG A 187 4.57 15.81 10.76
N LYS A 188 4.47 14.56 11.14
CA LYS A 188 5.65 13.71 11.33
C LYS A 188 6.28 13.36 9.97
N ASP A 189 7.60 13.44 9.87
CA ASP A 189 8.35 13.05 8.69
C ASP A 189 8.42 11.51 8.61
N LEU A 190 7.74 10.92 7.62
CA LEU A 190 7.72 9.49 7.39
C LEU A 190 8.91 8.99 6.56
N THR A 191 9.78 9.90 6.10
CA THR A 191 10.97 9.60 5.30
C THR A 191 12.25 9.56 6.12
N SER A 192 12.15 9.76 7.44
CA SER A 192 13.28 9.79 8.34
C SER A 192 13.39 8.51 9.17
N SER A 193 14.56 7.88 9.19
CA SER A 193 14.86 6.74 10.07
C SER A 193 14.91 7.12 11.55
N ARG A 194 14.98 8.42 11.87
CA ARG A 194 14.90 8.94 13.24
C ARG A 194 13.46 9.05 13.73
N SER A 195 12.49 9.06 12.82
CA SER A 195 11.06 9.09 13.17
C SER A 195 10.65 7.78 13.85
N ASP A 196 9.75 7.86 14.80
CA ASP A 196 9.14 6.69 15.44
C ASP A 196 7.94 6.12 14.63
N LEU A 197 7.53 6.82 13.56
CA LEU A 197 6.56 6.37 12.56
C LEU A 197 7.13 6.62 11.17
N TYR A 198 7.25 5.58 10.34
CA TYR A 198 7.76 5.70 8.97
C TYR A 198 7.28 4.53 8.10
N ILE A 199 7.51 4.67 6.79
CA ILE A 199 7.27 3.60 5.82
C ILE A 199 8.60 3.08 5.33
N ALA A 200 8.74 1.75 5.22
CA ALA A 200 9.96 1.10 4.79
C ALA A 200 9.71 0.07 3.69
N ASP A 201 10.78 -0.21 2.95
CA ASP A 201 10.88 -1.30 1.99
C ASP A 201 11.68 -2.45 2.62
N ASP A 202 11.13 -3.66 2.56
CA ASP A 202 11.80 -4.89 3.01
C ASP A 202 12.46 -5.67 1.86
N GLY A 203 12.41 -5.12 0.63
CA GLY A 203 12.95 -5.74 -0.58
C GLY A 203 12.07 -6.87 -1.16
N ALA A 204 10.88 -7.09 -0.61
CA ALA A 204 9.94 -8.04 -1.19
C ALA A 204 9.47 -7.56 -2.58
N PRO A 205 9.20 -8.47 -3.52
CA PRO A 205 8.66 -8.09 -4.83
C PRO A 205 7.31 -7.38 -4.65
N PRO A 206 6.98 -6.43 -5.56
CA PRO A 206 5.70 -5.75 -5.51
C PRO A 206 4.56 -6.75 -5.69
N PRO A 207 3.47 -6.63 -4.92
CA PRO A 207 2.31 -7.49 -5.09
C PRO A 207 1.53 -7.15 -6.36
N GLU A 208 0.65 -8.04 -6.78
CA GLU A 208 -0.40 -7.71 -7.74
C GLU A 208 -1.28 -6.57 -7.16
N VAL A 209 -1.74 -5.67 -8.03
CA VAL A 209 -2.56 -4.51 -7.65
C VAL A 209 -3.90 -4.57 -8.38
N LEU A 210 -5.00 -4.54 -7.62
CA LEU A 210 -6.33 -4.33 -8.16
C LEU A 210 -6.77 -2.89 -7.87
N ILE A 211 -7.23 -2.20 -8.91
CA ILE A 211 -7.72 -0.82 -8.83
C ILE A 211 -9.25 -0.83 -8.72
N THR A 212 -9.79 -0.14 -7.74
CA THR A 212 -11.22 -0.11 -7.46
C THR A 212 -11.70 1.30 -7.10
N LYS A 213 -13.00 1.46 -6.91
CA LYS A 213 -13.59 2.69 -6.40
C LYS A 213 -13.25 2.88 -4.92
N ARG A 214 -13.09 4.16 -4.51
CA ARG A 214 -12.92 4.53 -3.09
C ARG A 214 -14.18 4.22 -2.30
N ILE A 215 -14.04 3.96 -1.00
CA ILE A 215 -15.15 3.62 -0.10
C ILE A 215 -15.39 4.70 0.96
N GLY A 216 -16.67 4.88 1.35
CA GLY A 216 -17.05 5.79 2.43
C GLY A 216 -17.04 7.27 2.04
N ILE A 217 -17.01 7.58 0.73
CA ILE A 217 -17.10 8.93 0.18
C ILE A 217 -18.35 9.09 -0.69
N LYS A 218 -18.86 10.32 -0.80
CA LYS A 218 -20.02 10.66 -1.63
C LYS A 218 -19.64 11.37 -2.92
N LYS A 219 -18.62 12.25 -2.86
CA LYS A 219 -18.12 13.01 -4.00
C LYS A 219 -17.08 12.19 -4.75
N ALA A 220 -17.06 12.28 -6.07
CA ALA A 220 -16.12 11.56 -6.94
C ALA A 220 -15.97 10.07 -6.58
N ALA A 221 -17.06 9.42 -6.14
CA ALA A 221 -17.09 8.03 -5.69
C ALA A 221 -16.77 7.04 -6.82
N ASP A 222 -17.01 7.43 -8.07
CA ASP A 222 -16.77 6.59 -9.24
C ASP A 222 -15.31 6.57 -9.71
N MET A 223 -14.47 7.46 -9.20
CA MET A 223 -13.05 7.48 -9.56
C MET A 223 -12.32 6.23 -9.03
N PRO A 224 -11.57 5.49 -9.89
CA PRO A 224 -10.86 4.29 -9.51
C PRO A 224 -9.52 4.64 -8.83
N LEU A 225 -9.59 5.16 -7.60
CA LEU A 225 -8.44 5.67 -6.84
C LEU A 225 -8.19 4.89 -5.53
N ARG A 226 -8.74 3.70 -5.41
CA ARG A 226 -8.44 2.76 -4.34
C ARG A 226 -7.64 1.59 -4.89
N TYR A 227 -6.51 1.31 -4.27
CA TYR A 227 -5.57 0.26 -4.64
C TYR A 227 -5.53 -0.80 -3.54
N ILE A 228 -5.65 -2.06 -3.94
CA ILE A 228 -5.68 -3.20 -3.03
C ILE A 228 -4.82 -4.35 -3.53
N VAL A 229 -4.32 -5.15 -2.59
CA VAL A 229 -3.73 -6.46 -2.89
C VAL A 229 -4.88 -7.47 -3.01
N PRO A 230 -5.15 -8.01 -4.21
CA PRO A 230 -6.30 -8.90 -4.41
C PRO A 230 -6.19 -10.14 -3.56
N GLY A 231 -7.33 -10.62 -3.03
CA GLY A 231 -7.38 -11.82 -2.19
C GLY A 231 -6.82 -11.67 -0.78
N ASN A 232 -6.18 -10.55 -0.43
CA ASN A 232 -5.67 -10.36 0.93
C ASN A 232 -6.82 -10.14 1.92
N ARG A 233 -6.88 -10.98 2.96
CA ARG A 233 -7.99 -11.00 3.95
C ARG A 233 -8.10 -9.72 4.80
N PHE A 234 -7.09 -8.87 4.82
CA PHE A 234 -7.09 -7.61 5.58
C PHE A 234 -7.66 -6.44 4.78
N VAL A 235 -7.89 -6.57 3.48
CA VAL A 235 -8.54 -5.54 2.66
C VAL A 235 -9.91 -5.23 3.24
N SER A 236 -10.22 -3.93 3.44
CA SER A 236 -11.48 -3.45 3.99
C SER A 236 -12.60 -3.46 2.94
N GLY A 237 -13.82 -3.63 3.36
CA GLY A 237 -15.01 -3.67 2.50
C GLY A 237 -16.08 -4.47 3.14
#